data_1bd792b88b3fa00c532fad317e290906
#
_entry.id   1bd792b88b3fa00c532fad317e290906
#
_cell.length_a   1.000
_cell.length_b   1.000
_cell.length_c   1.000
_cell.angle_alpha   90.00
_cell.angle_beta   90.00
_cell.angle_gamma   90.00
#
_symmetry.space_group_name_H-M   'P 1'
#
loop_
_entity.id
_entity.type
_entity.pdbx_description
1 polymer ?
#
loop_
_entity_poly.entity_id
_entity_poly.type
_entity_poly.pdbx_seq_one_letter_code
_entity_poly.pdbx_strand_id
1 'polypeptide(L)'
;MNFQIGESLFEKDYNTSNDAFAGLGPVYVRRGCLYCHPNYGHGKRQTAYRADQDGNGYLLVVYDKKTNAYIYSVAGMPQTKAVKPFKPQIDESKINIEWKNYTDEWGNKFPDGETYSLIYPEVTIPADAYYSPVTVKRDGKYVVIPADQVASEIGVRLESTIGIYGTGLTDAIPDDSITAEWKRQSEYFNSVGKTNALNPAYWSQADNKWVSYYVNNAGDKKQYVRRYTYAMSRGPILDAAGANAIWNITNVTRPDRRYHYLSLDGTIYAKSSMEDPDVQAGFPEYIKQIDPNNAHPTWHTADVKQNIYNYLMAKDLDPEMSSSQYKNFMIWHRGLAVPAARNTTTNRFKQGMKLFKEIGCANCHRPSWTTGDDNIQDPNGIFKNNDMP
;
A
#
# COMPACT_ATOMS: atom_id res chain seq x y z
N MET A 1 -26.25 4.56 -8.93
CA MET A 1 -25.40 5.48 -9.74
C MET A 1 -24.03 5.73 -9.09
N ASN A 2 -23.91 6.33 -7.90
CA ASN A 2 -22.62 6.64 -7.28
C ASN A 2 -21.73 5.42 -7.03
N PHE A 3 -22.31 4.31 -6.60
CA PHE A 3 -21.61 3.03 -6.42
C PHE A 3 -20.99 2.53 -7.73
N GLN A 4 -21.74 2.53 -8.82
CA GLN A 4 -21.28 2.09 -10.14
C GLN A 4 -20.17 2.98 -10.70
N ILE A 5 -20.22 4.30 -10.44
CA ILE A 5 -19.12 5.22 -10.80
C ILE A 5 -17.87 4.87 -10.01
N GLY A 6 -18.01 4.56 -8.72
CA GLY A 6 -16.89 4.13 -7.89
C GLY A 6 -16.27 2.81 -8.37
N GLU A 7 -17.09 1.86 -8.78
CA GLU A 7 -16.65 0.61 -9.40
C GLU A 7 -15.84 0.84 -10.68
N SER A 8 -16.35 1.69 -11.57
CA SER A 8 -15.65 2.03 -12.82
C SER A 8 -14.30 2.71 -12.59
N LEU A 9 -14.15 3.48 -11.51
CA LEU A 9 -12.87 4.06 -11.10
C LEU A 9 -11.89 3.00 -10.56
N PHE A 10 -12.38 1.95 -9.94
CA PHE A 10 -11.56 0.83 -9.48
C PHE A 10 -11.12 -0.08 -10.63
N GLU A 11 -12.01 -0.36 -11.57
CA GLU A 11 -11.79 -1.31 -12.67
C GLU A 11 -10.96 -0.74 -13.81
N LYS A 12 -10.81 0.56 -13.86
CA LYS A 12 -10.20 1.23 -15.00
C LYS A 12 -8.68 1.34 -14.92
N ASP A 13 -8.04 1.30 -16.09
CA ASP A 13 -6.66 1.72 -16.26
C ASP A 13 -6.57 3.25 -16.30
N TYR A 14 -5.80 3.80 -15.39
CA TYR A 14 -5.43 5.21 -15.42
C TYR A 14 -4.41 5.47 -16.54
N ASN A 15 -4.45 6.66 -17.09
CA ASN A 15 -3.58 7.04 -18.19
C ASN A 15 -3.18 8.53 -18.09
N THR A 16 -2.36 9.00 -19.00
CA THR A 16 -1.89 10.39 -19.08
C THR A 16 -2.78 11.29 -19.94
N SER A 17 -3.92 10.81 -20.42
CA SER A 17 -4.86 11.63 -21.18
C SER A 17 -5.60 12.62 -20.29
N ASN A 18 -6.10 13.73 -20.89
CA ASN A 18 -6.89 14.75 -20.18
C ASN A 18 -8.37 14.34 -20.02
N ASP A 19 -8.69 13.07 -20.03
CA ASP A 19 -10.04 12.58 -19.82
C ASP A 19 -10.37 12.41 -18.32
N ALA A 20 -11.63 12.09 -18.02
CA ALA A 20 -12.12 11.92 -16.65
C ALA A 20 -11.43 10.79 -15.85
N PHE A 21 -10.49 10.08 -16.45
CA PHE A 21 -9.75 8.98 -15.89
C PHE A 21 -8.24 9.13 -16.01
N ALA A 22 -7.78 10.33 -16.32
CA ALA A 22 -6.38 10.69 -16.15
C ALA A 22 -5.92 10.37 -14.71
N GLY A 23 -4.66 10.49 -14.45
CA GLY A 23 -4.14 10.29 -13.12
C GLY A 23 -3.03 9.27 -13.06
N LEU A 24 -2.31 9.14 -14.17
CA LEU A 24 -1.05 8.42 -14.20
C LEU A 24 0.08 9.43 -14.15
N GLY A 25 0.72 9.54 -13.00
CA GLY A 25 1.84 10.47 -12.80
C GLY A 25 3.12 10.02 -13.49
N PRO A 26 4.20 10.79 -13.37
CA PRO A 26 5.46 10.53 -14.07
C PRO A 26 6.06 9.16 -13.72
N VAL A 27 5.85 8.69 -12.49
CA VAL A 27 6.18 7.33 -12.03
C VAL A 27 4.99 6.74 -11.28
N TYR A 28 4.83 5.42 -11.37
CA TYR A 28 3.69 4.73 -10.77
C TYR A 28 4.02 3.25 -10.46
N VAL A 29 3.21 2.62 -9.62
CA VAL A 29 3.31 1.20 -9.29
C VAL A 29 2.50 0.36 -10.28
N ARG A 30 1.23 0.75 -10.49
CA ARG A 30 0.27 0.07 -11.38
C ARG A 30 -0.63 1.11 -12.05
N ARG A 31 -1.17 0.78 -13.21
CA ARG A 31 -2.14 1.62 -13.90
C ARG A 31 -3.56 1.46 -13.38
N GLY A 32 -3.82 0.45 -12.58
CA GLY A 32 -5.16 0.19 -12.06
C GLY A 32 -5.16 -0.79 -10.89
N CYS A 33 -6.30 -0.86 -10.21
CA CYS A 33 -6.43 -1.65 -8.99
C CYS A 33 -6.57 -3.16 -9.28
N LEU A 34 -7.19 -3.52 -10.42
CA LEU A 34 -7.41 -4.93 -10.81
C LEU A 34 -6.11 -5.69 -11.08
N TYR A 35 -5.01 -5.00 -11.41
CA TYR A 35 -3.70 -5.64 -11.54
C TYR A 35 -3.27 -6.35 -10.25
N CYS A 36 -3.60 -5.76 -9.10
CA CYS A 36 -3.32 -6.33 -7.78
C CYS A 36 -4.50 -7.09 -7.18
N HIS A 37 -5.73 -6.68 -7.47
CA HIS A 37 -6.96 -7.22 -6.89
C HIS A 37 -7.86 -7.86 -7.96
N PRO A 38 -7.41 -8.95 -8.66
CA PRO A 38 -8.22 -9.59 -9.68
C PRO A 38 -9.52 -10.12 -9.07
N ASN A 39 -10.65 -9.79 -9.70
CA ASN A 39 -11.99 -10.10 -9.17
C ASN A 39 -12.20 -9.62 -7.72
N TYR A 40 -11.63 -8.46 -7.35
CA TYR A 40 -11.65 -7.85 -6.01
C TYR A 40 -11.00 -8.70 -4.91
N GLY A 41 -10.26 -9.71 -5.30
CA GLY A 41 -9.64 -10.69 -4.42
C GLY A 41 -8.14 -10.50 -4.21
N HIS A 42 -7.48 -11.63 -3.94
CA HIS A 42 -6.04 -11.69 -3.75
C HIS A 42 -5.29 -11.81 -5.09
N GLY A 43 -4.09 -11.24 -5.14
CA GLY A 43 -3.13 -11.55 -6.19
C GLY A 43 -2.70 -13.03 -6.15
N LYS A 44 -2.26 -13.56 -7.27
CA LYS A 44 -1.73 -14.94 -7.37
C LYS A 44 -0.24 -14.94 -7.08
N ARG A 45 0.26 -16.08 -6.57
CA ARG A 45 1.70 -16.31 -6.45
C ARG A 45 2.36 -16.22 -7.84
N GLN A 46 3.44 -15.45 -7.91
CA GLN A 46 4.21 -15.23 -9.13
C GLN A 46 5.69 -15.52 -8.89
N THR A 47 6.41 -15.86 -9.94
CA THR A 47 7.87 -16.08 -9.92
C THR A 47 8.67 -14.85 -10.36
N ALA A 48 7.98 -13.82 -10.87
CA ALA A 48 8.58 -12.57 -11.31
C ALA A 48 7.70 -11.39 -10.86
N TYR A 49 8.34 -10.26 -10.55
CA TYR A 49 7.64 -9.00 -10.31
C TYR A 49 7.38 -8.33 -11.67
N ARG A 50 6.12 -8.16 -12.03
CA ARG A 50 5.72 -7.52 -13.30
C ARG A 50 4.48 -6.66 -13.06
N ALA A 51 4.65 -5.35 -13.19
CA ALA A 51 3.60 -4.39 -12.92
C ALA A 51 2.42 -4.47 -13.91
N ASP A 52 2.67 -4.88 -15.14
CA ASP A 52 1.65 -4.96 -16.20
C ASP A 52 0.96 -6.33 -16.28
N GLN A 53 1.30 -7.24 -15.38
CA GLN A 53 0.70 -8.58 -15.37
C GLN A 53 -0.49 -8.63 -14.44
N ASP A 54 -1.66 -8.94 -14.98
CA ASP A 54 -2.88 -9.15 -14.22
C ASP A 54 -2.72 -10.21 -13.15
N GLY A 55 -3.18 -9.88 -11.94
CA GLY A 55 -3.12 -10.77 -10.79
C GLY A 55 -1.74 -10.88 -10.15
N ASN A 56 -0.73 -10.15 -10.62
CA ASN A 56 0.54 -10.00 -9.93
C ASN A 56 0.37 -8.99 -8.79
N GLY A 57 -0.34 -9.40 -7.74
CA GLY A 57 -0.71 -8.58 -6.61
C GLY A 57 0.40 -8.34 -5.60
N TYR A 58 1.66 -8.46 -5.99
CA TYR A 58 2.76 -8.22 -5.08
C TYR A 58 3.05 -6.74 -4.91
N LEU A 59 3.28 -6.37 -3.67
CA LEU A 59 3.81 -5.09 -3.25
C LEU A 59 5.23 -5.30 -2.73
N LEU A 60 6.15 -4.46 -3.17
CA LEU A 60 7.50 -4.43 -2.64
C LEU A 60 7.56 -3.48 -1.45
N VAL A 61 8.28 -3.90 -0.42
CA VAL A 61 8.68 -3.06 0.70
C VAL A 61 10.19 -3.07 0.78
N VAL A 62 10.80 -1.93 0.59
CA VAL A 62 12.26 -1.76 0.65
C VAL A 62 12.60 -0.98 1.91
N TYR A 63 13.48 -1.53 2.73
CA TYR A 63 13.78 -0.96 4.06
C TYR A 63 15.25 -1.08 4.44
N ASP A 64 15.69 -0.18 5.29
CA ASP A 64 17.00 -0.24 5.95
C ASP A 64 16.98 -1.33 7.03
N LYS A 65 17.82 -2.36 6.91
CA LYS A 65 17.91 -3.46 7.88
C LYS A 65 18.33 -3.03 9.28
N LYS A 66 19.03 -1.88 9.40
CA LYS A 66 19.48 -1.36 10.71
C LYS A 66 18.36 -0.68 11.49
N THR A 67 17.49 0.04 10.78
CA THR A 67 16.46 0.87 11.43
C THR A 67 15.05 0.32 11.23
N ASN A 68 14.84 -0.65 10.34
CA ASN A 68 13.55 -1.15 9.85
C ASN A 68 12.66 -0.04 9.22
N ALA A 69 13.24 1.12 8.91
CA ALA A 69 12.53 2.21 8.26
C ALA A 69 12.58 2.07 6.74
N TYR A 70 11.60 2.63 6.04
CA TYR A 70 11.64 2.72 4.58
C TYR A 70 12.85 3.53 4.12
N ILE A 71 13.39 3.21 2.93
CA ILE A 71 14.45 4.01 2.32
C ILE A 71 13.86 5.27 1.67
N TYR A 72 14.65 6.34 1.62
CA TYR A 72 14.18 7.67 1.20
C TYR A 72 14.23 7.89 -0.32
N SER A 73 14.99 7.08 -1.03
CA SER A 73 15.16 7.20 -2.50
C SER A 73 14.01 6.62 -3.32
N VAL A 74 13.08 5.88 -2.68
CA VAL A 74 11.89 5.33 -3.34
C VAL A 74 10.63 5.67 -2.57
N ALA A 75 9.48 5.52 -3.20
CA ALA A 75 8.19 5.60 -2.53
C ALA A 75 8.03 4.44 -1.52
N GLY A 76 7.08 4.55 -0.61
CA GLY A 76 6.77 3.47 0.36
C GLY A 76 6.41 2.14 -0.33
N MET A 77 5.74 2.20 -1.48
CA MET A 77 5.69 1.14 -2.49
C MET A 77 6.51 1.61 -3.69
N PRO A 78 7.67 1.01 -3.98
CA PRO A 78 8.51 1.45 -5.08
C PRO A 78 7.79 1.47 -6.41
N GLN A 79 7.88 2.58 -7.10
CA GLN A 79 7.24 2.78 -8.40
C GLN A 79 8.13 2.21 -9.48
N THR A 80 7.74 1.06 -10.05
CA THR A 80 8.53 0.29 -11.01
C THR A 80 8.17 0.56 -12.45
N LYS A 81 7.28 1.53 -12.68
CA LYS A 81 6.89 2.03 -14.01
C LYS A 81 7.00 3.54 -14.08
N ALA A 82 7.15 4.03 -15.28
CA ALA A 82 7.23 5.46 -15.56
C ALA A 82 6.57 5.80 -16.90
N VAL A 83 6.10 7.04 -17.02
CA VAL A 83 5.71 7.65 -18.30
C VAL A 83 6.96 8.28 -18.92
N LYS A 84 7.22 7.99 -20.18
CA LYS A 84 8.35 8.63 -20.90
C LYS A 84 8.20 10.15 -20.88
N PRO A 85 9.27 10.89 -20.63
CA PRO A 85 10.69 10.48 -20.63
C PRO A 85 11.23 9.99 -19.29
N PHE A 86 10.41 9.98 -18.23
CA PHE A 86 10.85 9.60 -16.88
C PHE A 86 11.28 8.14 -16.79
N LYS A 87 12.07 7.83 -15.79
CA LYS A 87 12.57 6.49 -15.47
C LYS A 87 11.88 5.97 -14.21
N PRO A 88 11.58 4.66 -14.12
CA PRO A 88 11.03 4.08 -12.89
C PRO A 88 12.03 4.18 -11.73
N GLN A 89 11.54 4.21 -10.50
CA GLN A 89 12.41 4.24 -9.30
C GLN A 89 13.25 2.98 -9.14
N ILE A 90 12.68 1.84 -9.57
CA ILE A 90 13.36 0.55 -9.61
C ILE A 90 13.04 -0.12 -10.95
N ASP A 91 14.07 -0.61 -11.62
CA ASP A 91 13.95 -1.44 -12.81
C ASP A 91 13.42 -2.82 -12.42
N GLU A 92 12.13 -3.08 -12.70
CA GLU A 92 11.50 -4.36 -12.32
C GLU A 92 12.08 -5.58 -13.01
N SER A 93 12.78 -5.42 -14.15
CA SER A 93 13.40 -6.51 -14.86
C SER A 93 14.56 -7.14 -14.08
N LYS A 94 15.13 -6.38 -13.14
CA LYS A 94 16.23 -6.78 -12.27
C LYS A 94 15.77 -7.29 -10.90
N ILE A 95 14.46 -7.25 -10.61
CA ILE A 95 13.92 -7.80 -9.37
C ILE A 95 13.87 -9.32 -9.49
N ASN A 96 14.57 -10.01 -8.62
CA ASN A 96 14.56 -11.46 -8.55
C ASN A 96 13.70 -11.96 -7.40
N ILE A 97 12.81 -12.93 -7.70
CA ILE A 97 11.97 -13.63 -6.71
C ILE A 97 12.31 -15.11 -6.80
N GLU A 98 12.89 -15.64 -5.73
CA GLU A 98 13.20 -17.04 -5.60
C GLU A 98 12.32 -17.69 -4.52
N TRP A 99 11.54 -18.71 -4.87
CA TRP A 99 10.73 -19.46 -3.91
C TRP A 99 11.57 -20.61 -3.35
N LYS A 100 11.89 -20.49 -2.06
CA LYS A 100 12.69 -21.47 -1.33
C LYS A 100 11.84 -22.36 -0.46
N ASN A 101 12.25 -23.61 -0.31
CA ASN A 101 11.63 -24.52 0.64
C ASN A 101 11.94 -24.07 2.08
N TYR A 102 10.97 -24.22 2.94
CA TYR A 102 11.07 -23.95 4.36
C TYR A 102 10.71 -25.22 5.16
N THR A 103 11.49 -25.52 6.16
CA THR A 103 11.20 -26.58 7.11
C THR A 103 10.91 -25.94 8.45
N ASP A 104 9.72 -26.21 8.98
CA ASP A 104 9.30 -25.70 10.29
C ASP A 104 9.85 -26.54 11.45
N GLU A 105 9.50 -26.16 12.68
CA GLU A 105 9.95 -26.85 13.90
C GLU A 105 9.41 -28.28 14.05
N TRP A 106 8.37 -28.66 13.28
CA TRP A 106 7.80 -30.01 13.24
C TRP A 106 8.32 -30.86 12.09
N GLY A 107 9.29 -30.34 11.31
CA GLY A 107 9.88 -31.04 10.16
C GLY A 107 8.91 -31.22 9.00
N ASN A 108 7.93 -30.31 8.85
CA ASN A 108 6.88 -30.36 7.82
C ASN A 108 6.03 -31.64 7.90
N LYS A 109 5.70 -32.08 9.11
CA LYS A 109 4.97 -33.31 9.35
C LYS A 109 3.85 -33.09 10.38
N PHE A 110 2.65 -33.56 10.06
CA PHE A 110 1.54 -33.59 10.99
C PHE A 110 1.69 -34.71 12.03
N PRO A 111 0.98 -34.65 13.20
CA PRO A 111 1.06 -35.70 14.23
C PRO A 111 0.64 -37.09 13.77
N ASP A 112 -0.21 -37.19 12.74
CA ASP A 112 -0.66 -38.47 12.13
C ASP A 112 0.36 -39.02 11.11
N GLY A 113 1.44 -38.30 10.84
CA GLY A 113 2.50 -38.70 9.93
C GLY A 113 2.37 -38.17 8.51
N GLU A 114 1.26 -37.50 8.13
CA GLU A 114 1.13 -36.84 6.85
C GLU A 114 2.15 -35.71 6.74
N THR A 115 2.74 -35.54 5.54
CA THR A 115 3.73 -34.48 5.28
C THR A 115 3.16 -33.34 4.47
N TYR A 116 3.71 -32.14 4.65
CA TYR A 116 3.37 -30.96 3.88
C TYR A 116 4.62 -30.20 3.41
N SER A 117 4.45 -29.34 2.41
CA SER A 117 5.53 -28.50 1.90
C SER A 117 5.26 -27.05 2.22
N LEU A 118 6.26 -26.34 2.72
CA LEU A 118 6.24 -24.90 2.95
C LEU A 118 7.27 -24.25 2.05
N ILE A 119 6.90 -23.08 1.50
CA ILE A 119 7.79 -22.24 0.69
C ILE A 119 7.67 -20.80 1.13
N TYR A 120 8.73 -20.03 0.93
CA TYR A 120 8.75 -18.58 1.13
C TYR A 120 9.50 -17.88 -0.01
N PRO A 121 9.17 -16.61 -0.34
CA PRO A 121 9.90 -15.85 -1.34
C PRO A 121 11.13 -15.19 -0.73
N GLU A 122 12.28 -15.38 -1.35
CA GLU A 122 13.42 -14.47 -1.22
C GLU A 122 13.40 -13.48 -2.36
N VAL A 123 13.50 -12.19 -2.05
CA VAL A 123 13.49 -11.13 -3.04
C VAL A 123 14.79 -10.36 -2.95
N THR A 124 15.43 -10.17 -4.09
CA THR A 124 16.65 -9.38 -4.20
C THR A 124 16.52 -8.30 -5.26
N ILE A 125 17.02 -7.12 -4.95
CA ILE A 125 17.10 -5.97 -5.85
C ILE A 125 18.56 -5.51 -5.87
N PRO A 126 19.30 -5.70 -6.97
CA PRO A 126 20.69 -5.28 -7.05
C PRO A 126 20.80 -3.75 -7.08
N ALA A 127 21.96 -3.21 -6.71
CA ALA A 127 22.17 -1.78 -6.60
C ALA A 127 21.91 -1.01 -7.92
N ASP A 128 22.24 -1.61 -9.04
CA ASP A 128 22.06 -1.05 -10.38
C ASP A 128 20.60 -1.09 -10.89
N ALA A 129 19.67 -1.66 -10.10
CA ALA A 129 18.24 -1.56 -10.37
C ALA A 129 17.64 -0.23 -9.88
N TYR A 130 18.28 0.45 -8.94
CA TYR A 130 17.79 1.70 -8.38
C TYR A 130 18.16 2.88 -9.27
N TYR A 131 17.17 3.66 -9.65
CA TYR A 131 17.38 4.87 -10.47
C TYR A 131 18.10 5.98 -9.71
N SER A 132 17.72 6.21 -8.47
CA SER A 132 18.35 7.20 -7.60
C SER A 132 19.30 6.52 -6.61
N PRO A 133 20.32 7.24 -6.10
CA PRO A 133 21.19 6.70 -5.05
C PRO A 133 20.41 6.16 -3.87
N VAL A 134 20.68 4.93 -3.45
CA VAL A 134 19.98 4.30 -2.32
C VAL A 134 20.27 5.10 -1.06
N THR A 135 19.25 5.76 -0.53
CA THR A 135 19.38 6.72 0.56
C THR A 135 18.53 6.29 1.75
N VAL A 136 19.14 6.22 2.91
CA VAL A 136 18.49 5.95 4.20
C VAL A 136 18.61 7.15 5.13
N LYS A 137 17.87 7.14 6.24
CA LYS A 137 18.02 8.14 7.29
C LYS A 137 18.42 7.46 8.58
N ARG A 138 19.62 7.79 9.09
CA ARG A 138 20.17 7.26 10.33
C ARG A 138 20.60 8.42 11.21
N ASP A 139 20.22 8.42 12.45
CA ASP A 139 20.53 9.48 13.42
C ASP A 139 20.18 10.89 12.90
N GLY A 140 19.01 10.98 12.22
CA GLY A 140 18.51 12.23 11.65
C GLY A 140 19.19 12.68 10.35
N LYS A 141 20.24 12.00 9.87
CA LYS A 141 21.00 12.35 8.66
C LYS A 141 20.68 11.42 7.49
N TYR A 142 20.69 11.99 6.27
CA TYR A 142 20.64 11.20 5.05
C TYR A 142 22.00 10.55 4.79
N VAL A 143 21.99 9.26 4.53
CA VAL A 143 23.17 8.44 4.23
C VAL A 143 22.94 7.72 2.92
N VAL A 144 23.81 7.92 1.95
CA VAL A 144 23.82 7.16 0.70
C VAL A 144 24.55 5.84 0.95
N ILE A 145 23.91 4.73 0.64
CA ILE A 145 24.46 3.39 0.79
C ILE A 145 25.34 3.09 -0.45
N PRO A 146 26.60 2.73 -0.27
CA PRO A 146 27.47 2.30 -1.37
C PRO A 146 26.89 1.09 -2.11
N ALA A 147 27.09 1.02 -3.42
CA ALA A 147 26.51 -0.02 -4.27
C ALA A 147 26.85 -1.45 -3.82
N ASP A 148 28.09 -1.67 -3.38
CA ASP A 148 28.58 -2.94 -2.84
C ASP A 148 27.98 -3.33 -1.48
N GLN A 149 27.35 -2.38 -0.78
CA GLN A 149 26.71 -2.58 0.52
C GLN A 149 25.16 -2.69 0.42
N VAL A 150 24.55 -2.39 -0.72
CA VAL A 150 23.09 -2.41 -0.86
C VAL A 150 22.51 -3.77 -0.47
N ALA A 151 23.08 -4.86 -0.95
CA ALA A 151 22.57 -6.21 -0.66
C ALA A 151 22.65 -6.58 0.85
N SER A 152 23.68 -6.10 1.55
CA SER A 152 23.87 -6.38 2.98
C SER A 152 23.03 -5.47 3.89
N GLU A 153 22.85 -4.19 3.52
CA GLU A 153 22.21 -3.19 4.37
C GLU A 153 20.72 -2.97 4.08
N ILE A 154 20.28 -3.24 2.84
CA ILE A 154 18.89 -3.03 2.41
C ILE A 154 18.14 -4.35 2.37
N GLY A 155 17.00 -4.36 3.05
CA GLY A 155 16.06 -5.48 3.05
C GLY A 155 14.94 -5.25 2.04
N VAL A 156 14.44 -6.35 1.47
CA VAL A 156 13.28 -6.34 0.57
C VAL A 156 12.28 -7.37 1.06
N ARG A 157 11.02 -6.98 1.17
CA ARG A 157 9.91 -7.89 1.44
C ARG A 157 8.94 -7.85 0.29
N LEU A 158 8.36 -9.00 0.02
CA LEU A 158 7.26 -9.17 -0.91
C LEU A 158 5.97 -9.34 -0.11
N GLU A 159 5.03 -8.43 -0.26
CA GLU A 159 3.73 -8.51 0.38
C GLU A 159 2.68 -8.83 -0.67
N SER A 160 1.81 -9.80 -0.38
CA SER A 160 0.65 -10.11 -1.22
C SER A 160 -0.51 -9.18 -0.88
N THR A 161 -1.23 -8.76 -1.90
CA THR A 161 -2.47 -8.02 -1.70
C THR A 161 -3.56 -8.91 -1.12
N ILE A 162 -4.41 -8.32 -0.29
CA ILE A 162 -5.58 -8.98 0.30
C ILE A 162 -6.84 -8.72 -0.54
N GLY A 163 -7.88 -9.52 -0.33
CA GLY A 163 -9.22 -9.21 -0.85
C GLY A 163 -9.78 -7.92 -0.23
N ILE A 164 -10.59 -7.20 -0.99
CA ILE A 164 -11.17 -5.92 -0.55
C ILE A 164 -12.63 -6.04 -0.12
N TYR A 165 -13.11 -7.26 0.08
CA TYR A 165 -14.49 -7.52 0.50
C TYR A 165 -14.74 -7.03 1.93
N GLY A 166 -15.89 -6.41 2.17
CA GLY A 166 -16.31 -5.99 3.50
C GLY A 166 -15.49 -4.87 4.13
N THR A 167 -14.80 -4.09 3.33
CA THR A 167 -13.93 -3.01 3.84
C THR A 167 -14.73 -1.97 4.64
N GLY A 168 -15.95 -1.61 4.21
CA GLY A 168 -16.79 -0.70 4.98
C GLY A 168 -17.22 -1.27 6.34
N LEU A 169 -17.50 -2.57 6.41
CA LEU A 169 -17.82 -3.22 7.68
C LEU A 169 -16.60 -3.26 8.63
N THR A 170 -15.42 -3.49 8.07
CA THR A 170 -14.16 -3.41 8.85
C THR A 170 -13.92 -1.99 9.36
N ASP A 171 -14.23 -0.97 8.57
CA ASP A 171 -14.14 0.44 8.98
C ASP A 171 -15.12 0.78 10.10
N ALA A 172 -16.29 0.16 10.11
CA ALA A 172 -17.31 0.36 11.12
C ALA A 172 -17.06 -0.39 12.45
N ILE A 173 -16.01 -1.20 12.55
CA ILE A 173 -15.62 -1.80 13.84
C ILE A 173 -15.10 -0.68 14.75
N PRO A 174 -15.65 -0.48 15.96
CA PRO A 174 -15.17 0.53 16.89
C PRO A 174 -13.70 0.29 17.27
N ASP A 175 -12.92 1.37 17.40
CA ASP A 175 -11.51 1.31 17.80
C ASP A 175 -11.32 0.59 19.14
N ASP A 176 -12.21 0.83 20.10
CA ASP A 176 -12.18 0.15 21.40
C ASP A 176 -12.38 -1.37 21.28
N SER A 177 -13.15 -1.82 20.30
CA SER A 177 -13.34 -3.25 20.06
C SER A 177 -12.07 -3.91 19.52
N ILE A 178 -11.33 -3.21 18.65
CA ILE A 178 -10.03 -3.70 18.11
C ILE A 178 -8.99 -3.76 19.23
N THR A 179 -8.87 -2.71 20.04
CA THR A 179 -7.91 -2.67 21.14
C THR A 179 -8.26 -3.68 22.24
N ALA A 180 -9.56 -3.88 22.53
CA ALA A 180 -10.01 -4.92 23.45
C ALA A 180 -9.65 -6.33 22.96
N GLU A 181 -9.73 -6.60 21.66
CA GLU A 181 -9.31 -7.87 21.08
C GLU A 181 -7.80 -8.09 21.24
N TRP A 182 -6.97 -7.08 20.99
CA TRP A 182 -5.53 -7.17 21.23
C TRP A 182 -5.20 -7.40 22.69
N LYS A 183 -5.91 -6.75 23.61
CA LYS A 183 -5.78 -6.99 25.05
C LYS A 183 -6.12 -8.44 25.40
N ARG A 184 -7.23 -8.97 24.90
CA ARG A 184 -7.63 -10.37 25.10
C ARG A 184 -6.57 -11.35 24.59
N GLN A 185 -5.99 -11.11 23.40
CA GLN A 185 -4.93 -11.93 22.85
C GLN A 185 -3.66 -11.86 23.72
N SER A 186 -3.28 -10.68 24.19
CA SER A 186 -2.15 -10.50 25.10
C SER A 186 -2.32 -11.31 26.38
N GLU A 187 -3.49 -11.23 27.00
CA GLU A 187 -3.81 -11.98 28.22
C GLU A 187 -3.75 -13.51 27.99
N TYR A 188 -4.31 -13.97 26.87
CA TYR A 188 -4.23 -15.39 26.49
C TYR A 188 -2.78 -15.85 26.31
N PHE A 189 -1.99 -15.14 25.49
CA PHE A 189 -0.60 -15.55 25.24
C PHE A 189 0.28 -15.48 26.49
N ASN A 190 0.06 -14.51 27.35
CA ASN A 190 0.73 -14.45 28.64
C ASN A 190 0.37 -15.68 29.54
N SER A 191 -0.91 -16.10 29.53
CA SER A 191 -1.36 -17.24 30.31
C SER A 191 -0.76 -18.57 29.87
N VAL A 192 -0.34 -18.69 28.62
CA VAL A 192 0.32 -19.87 28.04
C VAL A 192 1.85 -19.70 27.92
N GLY A 193 2.43 -18.69 28.56
CA GLY A 193 3.87 -18.46 28.60
C GLY A 193 4.49 -17.92 27.29
N LYS A 194 3.68 -17.40 26.38
CA LYS A 194 4.10 -16.88 25.06
C LYS A 194 4.24 -15.35 25.10
N THR A 195 5.19 -14.81 25.84
CA THR A 195 5.32 -13.38 26.14
C THR A 195 5.67 -12.48 24.94
N ASN A 196 6.08 -13.03 23.80
CA ASN A 196 6.46 -12.28 22.60
C ASN A 196 5.64 -12.69 21.36
N ALA A 197 4.44 -13.23 21.57
CA ALA A 197 3.60 -13.72 20.46
C ALA A 197 2.97 -12.61 19.63
N LEU A 198 2.76 -11.42 20.20
CA LEU A 198 2.17 -10.28 19.50
C LEU A 198 3.25 -9.36 18.91
N ASN A 199 2.94 -8.76 17.77
CA ASN A 199 3.86 -7.83 17.12
C ASN A 199 4.05 -6.57 17.98
N PRO A 200 5.25 -6.31 18.51
CA PRO A 200 5.53 -5.20 19.41
C PRO A 200 5.44 -3.82 18.72
N ALA A 201 5.43 -3.77 17.39
CA ALA A 201 5.23 -2.52 16.64
C ALA A 201 3.79 -2.00 16.74
N TYR A 202 2.84 -2.83 17.10
CA TYR A 202 1.42 -2.47 17.22
C TYR A 202 0.89 -2.62 18.63
N TRP A 203 1.30 -3.64 19.36
CA TRP A 203 0.83 -3.96 20.67
C TRP A 203 1.98 -4.23 21.62
N SER A 204 2.05 -3.52 22.76
CA SER A 204 2.96 -3.84 23.84
C SER A 204 2.33 -4.93 24.71
N GLN A 205 2.78 -6.18 24.56
CA GLN A 205 2.29 -7.30 25.36
C GLN A 205 2.72 -7.14 26.84
N ALA A 206 3.89 -6.57 27.08
CA ALA A 206 4.38 -6.29 28.44
C ALA A 206 3.51 -5.26 29.17
N ASP A 207 3.12 -4.18 28.49
CA ASP A 207 2.29 -3.11 29.06
C ASP A 207 0.79 -3.34 28.83
N ASN A 208 0.43 -4.36 28.07
CA ASN A 208 -0.93 -4.71 27.67
C ASN A 208 -1.70 -3.53 27.07
N LYS A 209 -1.06 -2.83 26.11
CA LYS A 209 -1.64 -1.61 25.48
C LYS A 209 -1.32 -1.50 23.99
N TRP A 210 -2.21 -0.79 23.27
CA TRP A 210 -1.99 -0.38 21.89
C TRP A 210 -0.88 0.68 21.82
N VAL A 211 0.06 0.52 20.91
CA VAL A 211 1.22 1.42 20.74
C VAL A 211 1.30 2.06 19.37
N SER A 212 0.51 1.60 18.40
CA SER A 212 0.53 2.09 17.04
C SER A 212 -0.83 2.62 16.61
N TYR A 213 -0.87 3.90 16.35
CA TYR A 213 -2.03 4.60 15.80
C TYR A 213 -1.70 5.15 14.42
N TYR A 214 -2.75 5.40 13.67
CA TYR A 214 -2.68 6.12 12.41
C TYR A 214 -3.23 7.53 12.59
N VAL A 215 -2.52 8.52 12.04
CA VAL A 215 -3.00 9.89 11.92
C VAL A 215 -3.25 10.17 10.46
N ASN A 216 -4.42 10.68 10.12
CA ASN A 216 -4.78 10.98 8.73
C ASN A 216 -3.87 12.08 8.17
N ASN A 217 -3.25 11.81 7.02
CA ASN A 217 -2.32 12.72 6.36
C ASN A 217 -2.95 14.01 5.83
N ALA A 218 -4.26 14.05 5.68
CA ALA A 218 -4.98 15.21 5.14
C ALA A 218 -5.25 16.30 6.21
N GLY A 219 -4.56 16.27 7.36
CA GLY A 219 -4.63 17.31 8.39
C GLY A 219 -5.58 17.02 9.53
N ASP A 220 -6.31 15.91 9.50
CA ASP A 220 -7.02 15.41 10.66
C ASP A 220 -6.01 14.97 11.74
N LYS A 221 -6.12 15.56 12.92
CA LYS A 221 -5.26 15.21 14.07
C LYS A 221 -5.79 14.04 14.89
N LYS A 222 -6.95 13.49 14.53
CA LYS A 222 -7.52 12.34 15.21
C LYS A 222 -6.69 11.09 14.93
N GLN A 223 -6.38 10.36 15.99
CA GLN A 223 -5.73 9.07 15.90
C GLN A 223 -6.77 7.97 15.72
N TYR A 224 -6.50 7.08 14.77
CA TYR A 224 -7.31 5.90 14.50
C TYR A 224 -6.49 4.65 14.75
N VAL A 225 -7.14 3.58 15.22
CA VAL A 225 -6.52 2.26 15.33
C VAL A 225 -6.31 1.69 13.94
N ARG A 226 -5.14 1.13 13.68
CA ARG A 226 -4.83 0.43 12.43
C ARG A 226 -5.68 -0.82 12.28
N ARG A 227 -6.18 -1.10 11.07
CA ARG A 227 -7.17 -2.17 10.84
C ARG A 227 -7.05 -2.89 9.51
N TYR A 228 -6.31 -2.34 8.56
CA TYR A 228 -6.16 -2.94 7.24
C TYR A 228 -4.78 -3.54 7.04
N THR A 229 -4.73 -4.48 6.11
CA THR A 229 -3.68 -5.44 5.83
C THR A 229 -3.47 -6.44 6.98
N TYR A 230 -2.98 -7.64 6.66
CA TYR A 230 -2.66 -8.64 7.70
C TYR A 230 -1.57 -8.16 8.67
N ALA A 231 -0.75 -7.21 8.25
CA ALA A 231 0.27 -6.59 9.08
C ALA A 231 -0.25 -5.38 9.88
N MET A 232 -1.55 -5.07 9.83
CA MET A 232 -2.16 -3.89 10.48
C MET A 232 -1.41 -2.59 10.15
N SER A 233 -0.95 -2.46 8.90
CA SER A 233 -0.08 -1.34 8.49
C SER A 233 -0.87 -0.10 8.03
N ARG A 234 -2.21 -0.21 7.91
CA ARG A 234 -3.08 0.88 7.43
C ARG A 234 -4.15 1.25 8.43
N GLY A 235 -4.50 2.53 8.44
CA GLY A 235 -5.61 3.10 9.20
C GLY A 235 -6.96 2.84 8.55
N PRO A 236 -7.90 3.81 8.60
CA PRO A 236 -9.19 3.69 7.92
C PRO A 236 -9.07 3.55 6.41
N ILE A 237 -10.19 3.18 5.75
CA ILE A 237 -10.23 3.02 4.30
C ILE A 237 -9.84 4.29 3.53
N LEU A 238 -10.07 5.46 4.12
CA LEU A 238 -9.60 6.75 3.57
C LEU A 238 -8.07 6.79 3.44
N ASP A 239 -7.33 6.13 4.33
CA ASP A 239 -5.88 5.96 4.19
C ASP A 239 -5.54 4.81 3.23
N ALA A 240 -6.15 3.66 3.40
CA ALA A 240 -5.80 2.47 2.64
C ALA A 240 -6.07 2.63 1.14
N ALA A 241 -7.32 2.82 0.76
CA ALA A 241 -7.74 2.93 -0.63
C ALA A 241 -7.65 4.37 -1.16
N GLY A 242 -8.13 5.32 -0.36
CA GLY A 242 -8.29 6.69 -0.80
C GLY A 242 -6.98 7.45 -0.90
N ALA A 243 -6.16 7.37 0.11
CA ALA A 243 -4.94 8.17 0.17
C ALA A 243 -3.76 7.46 -0.48
N ASN A 244 -3.53 6.26 -0.04
CA ASN A 244 -2.29 5.55 -0.35
C ASN A 244 -2.37 4.79 -1.67
N ALA A 245 -3.47 4.10 -1.94
CA ALA A 245 -3.59 3.31 -3.16
C ALA A 245 -3.66 4.22 -4.40
N ILE A 246 -4.59 5.15 -4.45
CA ILE A 246 -4.75 6.02 -5.63
C ILE A 246 -3.52 6.89 -5.81
N TRP A 247 -3.09 7.59 -4.75
CA TRP A 247 -2.02 8.56 -4.87
C TRP A 247 -0.63 7.94 -5.03
N ASN A 248 -0.32 6.84 -4.33
CA ASN A 248 0.99 6.20 -4.46
C ASN A 248 1.05 5.22 -5.65
N ILE A 249 -0.01 4.45 -5.89
CA ILE A 249 0.01 3.40 -6.92
C ILE A 249 -0.10 3.99 -8.32
N THR A 250 -1.07 4.86 -8.57
CA THR A 250 -1.27 5.49 -9.88
C THR A 250 -0.68 6.90 -9.96
N ASN A 251 -0.39 7.52 -8.84
CA ASN A 251 0.12 8.88 -8.70
C ASN A 251 -0.89 9.95 -9.14
N VAL A 252 -2.18 9.68 -9.02
CA VAL A 252 -3.25 10.59 -9.35
C VAL A 252 -3.30 11.77 -8.38
N THR A 253 -3.44 12.98 -8.91
CA THR A 253 -3.60 14.20 -8.10
C THR A 253 -5.06 14.43 -7.73
N ARG A 254 -5.29 15.02 -6.54
CA ARG A 254 -6.61 15.32 -5.99
C ARG A 254 -6.59 16.70 -5.33
N PRO A 255 -7.74 17.31 -5.03
CA PRO A 255 -7.80 18.63 -4.39
C PRO A 255 -7.00 18.73 -3.07
N ASP A 256 -6.87 17.65 -2.29
CA ASP A 256 -6.09 17.57 -1.07
C ASP A 256 -4.63 17.15 -1.28
N ARG A 257 -4.25 16.72 -2.51
CA ARG A 257 -2.93 16.20 -2.88
C ARG A 257 -2.58 16.62 -4.29
N ARG A 258 -2.28 17.91 -4.43
CA ARG A 258 -1.94 18.55 -5.69
C ARG A 258 -0.45 18.44 -6.02
N TYR A 259 0.14 17.26 -5.76
CA TYR A 259 1.55 16.98 -6.01
C TYR A 259 1.79 15.49 -6.25
N HIS A 260 2.85 15.17 -6.97
CA HIS A 260 3.23 13.79 -7.22
C HIS A 260 3.84 13.13 -6.00
N TYR A 261 3.48 11.86 -5.78
CA TYR A 261 4.18 11.01 -4.83
C TYR A 261 5.38 10.38 -5.54
N LEU A 262 6.58 10.81 -5.21
CA LEU A 262 7.80 10.36 -5.89
C LEU A 262 8.61 9.39 -5.03
N SER A 263 9.15 9.89 -3.93
CA SER A 263 9.92 9.13 -2.94
C SER A 263 9.55 9.65 -1.56
N LEU A 264 10.03 9.01 -0.49
CA LEU A 264 9.83 9.54 0.87
C LEU A 264 10.45 10.94 1.03
N ASP A 265 11.55 11.20 0.32
CA ASP A 265 12.04 12.54 0.05
C ASP A 265 11.96 12.80 -1.46
N GLY A 266 10.90 13.47 -1.89
CA GLY A 266 10.62 13.76 -3.32
C GLY A 266 11.80 14.40 -4.05
N THR A 267 12.67 15.12 -3.34
CA THR A 267 13.82 15.79 -3.91
C THR A 267 14.87 14.83 -4.46
N ILE A 268 14.98 13.61 -3.91
CA ILE A 268 15.99 12.62 -4.37
C ILE A 268 15.67 12.21 -5.80
N TYR A 269 14.42 11.81 -6.08
CA TYR A 269 14.00 11.43 -7.42
C TYR A 269 14.06 12.61 -8.39
N ALA A 270 13.59 13.79 -7.98
CA ALA A 270 13.60 14.98 -8.82
C ALA A 270 15.03 15.39 -9.22
N LYS A 271 16.00 15.31 -8.29
CA LYS A 271 17.42 15.59 -8.57
C LYS A 271 18.02 14.56 -9.53
N SER A 272 17.70 13.28 -9.39
CA SER A 272 18.17 12.28 -10.35
C SER A 272 17.59 12.54 -11.74
N SER A 273 16.30 12.86 -11.82
CA SER A 273 15.62 13.10 -13.10
C SER A 273 16.12 14.36 -13.82
N MET A 274 16.39 15.45 -13.10
CA MET A 274 16.89 16.68 -13.73
C MET A 274 18.30 16.53 -14.31
N GLU A 275 19.09 15.58 -13.80
CA GLU A 275 20.44 15.30 -14.30
C GLU A 275 20.48 14.19 -15.37
N ASP A 276 19.38 13.50 -15.62
CA ASP A 276 19.31 12.42 -16.61
C ASP A 276 19.19 12.98 -18.05
N PRO A 277 20.17 12.69 -18.93
CA PRO A 277 20.15 13.21 -20.32
C PRO A 277 18.93 12.78 -21.13
N ASP A 278 18.42 11.55 -20.93
CA ASP A 278 17.24 11.06 -21.66
C ASP A 278 15.98 11.81 -21.21
N VAL A 279 15.87 12.07 -19.89
CA VAL A 279 14.76 12.85 -19.35
C VAL A 279 14.83 14.29 -19.86
N GLN A 280 16.01 14.90 -19.86
CA GLN A 280 16.21 16.26 -20.40
C GLN A 280 15.82 16.35 -21.89
N ALA A 281 16.21 15.36 -22.69
CA ALA A 281 15.90 15.32 -24.12
C ALA A 281 14.39 15.19 -24.40
N GLY A 282 13.67 14.39 -23.60
CA GLY A 282 12.25 14.11 -23.82
C GLY A 282 11.29 15.05 -23.10
N PHE A 283 11.74 15.77 -22.07
CA PHE A 283 10.88 16.60 -21.24
C PHE A 283 10.19 17.74 -21.98
N PRO A 284 10.82 18.48 -22.92
CA PRO A 284 10.15 19.56 -23.64
C PRO A 284 8.91 19.10 -24.42
N GLU A 285 8.91 17.90 -24.96
CA GLU A 285 7.74 17.35 -25.66
C GLU A 285 6.69 16.83 -24.67
N TYR A 286 7.12 16.21 -23.60
CA TYR A 286 6.22 15.75 -22.54
C TYR A 286 5.44 16.91 -21.91
N ILE A 287 6.13 17.99 -21.53
CA ILE A 287 5.48 19.08 -20.81
C ILE A 287 4.50 19.86 -21.68
N LYS A 288 4.68 19.90 -23.00
CA LYS A 288 3.70 20.48 -23.93
C LYS A 288 2.37 19.72 -23.91
N GLN A 289 2.39 18.42 -23.67
CA GLN A 289 1.18 17.60 -23.56
C GLN A 289 0.50 17.80 -22.21
N ILE A 290 1.27 17.94 -21.13
CA ILE A 290 0.75 18.10 -19.78
C ILE A 290 0.26 19.53 -19.52
N ASP A 291 0.98 20.52 -19.99
CA ASP A 291 0.67 21.96 -19.83
C ASP A 291 0.63 22.69 -21.20
N PRO A 292 -0.35 22.35 -22.08
CA PRO A 292 -0.41 22.88 -23.45
C PRO A 292 -0.66 24.40 -23.50
N ASN A 293 -1.22 24.96 -22.45
CA ASN A 293 -1.54 26.37 -22.34
C ASN A 293 -0.48 27.19 -21.62
N ASN A 294 0.64 26.56 -21.24
CA ASN A 294 1.73 27.19 -20.49
C ASN A 294 1.23 27.87 -19.20
N ALA A 295 0.32 27.20 -18.49
CA ALA A 295 -0.23 27.71 -17.25
C ALA A 295 0.83 27.78 -16.13
N HIS A 296 1.90 27.01 -16.27
CA HIS A 296 3.03 26.95 -15.33
C HIS A 296 4.33 27.43 -16.02
N PRO A 297 4.59 28.74 -16.14
CA PRO A 297 5.73 29.26 -16.88
C PRO A 297 7.10 28.74 -16.42
N THR A 298 7.21 28.34 -15.17
CA THR A 298 8.45 27.77 -14.58
C THR A 298 8.80 26.39 -15.10
N TRP A 299 7.92 25.74 -15.87
CA TRP A 299 8.17 24.45 -16.52
C TRP A 299 8.64 24.58 -17.98
N HIS A 300 8.61 25.81 -18.52
CA HIS A 300 8.85 26.11 -19.95
C HIS A 300 9.99 27.12 -20.18
N THR A 301 10.91 27.23 -19.24
CA THR A 301 12.07 28.13 -19.38
C THR A 301 13.16 27.51 -20.26
N ALA A 302 14.21 28.28 -20.58
CA ALA A 302 15.37 27.75 -21.30
C ALA A 302 16.21 26.72 -20.49
N ASP A 303 16.05 26.69 -19.16
CA ASP A 303 16.74 25.73 -18.28
C ASP A 303 15.88 24.47 -18.12
N VAL A 304 16.08 23.50 -19.00
CA VAL A 304 15.35 22.22 -18.98
C VAL A 304 15.53 21.46 -17.67
N LYS A 305 16.72 21.49 -17.06
CA LYS A 305 16.98 20.83 -15.79
C LYS A 305 16.10 21.40 -14.68
N GLN A 306 16.08 22.72 -14.58
CA GLN A 306 15.24 23.38 -13.58
C GLN A 306 13.75 23.18 -13.85
N ASN A 307 13.33 23.15 -15.13
CA ASN A 307 11.94 22.86 -15.52
C ASN A 307 11.49 21.48 -15.03
N ILE A 308 12.33 20.44 -15.22
CA ILE A 308 12.07 19.08 -14.74
C ILE A 308 11.90 19.09 -13.21
N TYR A 309 12.82 19.73 -12.49
CA TYR A 309 12.76 19.81 -11.04
C TYR A 309 11.49 20.53 -10.58
N ASN A 310 11.17 21.67 -11.17
CA ASN A 310 9.99 22.46 -10.82
C ASN A 310 8.69 21.69 -11.05
N TYR A 311 8.58 20.97 -12.16
CA TYR A 311 7.42 20.13 -12.46
C TYR A 311 7.26 19.00 -11.44
N LEU A 312 8.33 18.23 -11.19
CA LEU A 312 8.29 17.10 -10.26
C LEU A 312 8.01 17.52 -8.82
N MET A 313 8.46 18.71 -8.42
CA MET A 313 8.29 19.25 -7.06
C MET A 313 7.09 20.19 -6.91
N ALA A 314 6.29 20.37 -7.96
CA ALA A 314 5.10 21.22 -7.91
C ALA A 314 4.12 20.79 -6.81
N LYS A 315 3.47 21.78 -6.18
CA LYS A 315 2.48 21.60 -5.10
C LYS A 315 1.09 22.12 -5.47
N ASP A 316 0.95 22.56 -6.71
CA ASP A 316 -0.23 23.22 -7.26
C ASP A 316 -0.76 22.56 -8.55
N LEU A 317 -0.40 21.29 -8.77
CA LEU A 317 -0.89 20.51 -9.92
C LEU A 317 -2.42 20.51 -9.95
N ASP A 318 -3.00 20.54 -11.13
CA ASP A 318 -4.43 20.42 -11.28
C ASP A 318 -4.91 19.04 -10.82
N PRO A 319 -6.05 18.98 -10.11
CA PRO A 319 -6.61 17.70 -9.68
C PRO A 319 -7.10 16.86 -10.87
N GLU A 320 -6.55 15.67 -11.03
CA GLU A 320 -6.96 14.68 -12.03
C GLU A 320 -8.20 13.90 -11.57
N MET A 321 -8.35 13.72 -10.26
CA MET A 321 -9.55 13.15 -9.65
C MET A 321 -10.30 14.23 -8.86
N SER A 322 -11.54 14.50 -9.22
CA SER A 322 -12.39 15.45 -8.49
C SER A 322 -12.83 14.89 -7.14
N SER A 323 -13.24 15.78 -6.24
CA SER A 323 -13.84 15.39 -4.95
C SER A 323 -15.07 14.49 -5.11
N SER A 324 -15.88 14.71 -6.14
CA SER A 324 -17.06 13.88 -6.43
C SER A 324 -16.67 12.46 -6.87
N GLN A 325 -15.67 12.33 -7.75
CA GLN A 325 -15.15 11.02 -8.16
C GLN A 325 -14.56 10.26 -6.96
N TYR A 326 -13.78 10.94 -6.15
CA TYR A 326 -13.21 10.35 -4.92
C TYR A 326 -14.31 9.89 -3.96
N LYS A 327 -15.36 10.71 -3.74
CA LYS A 327 -16.51 10.32 -2.93
C LYS A 327 -17.17 9.04 -3.48
N ASN A 328 -17.41 8.96 -4.78
CA ASN A 328 -18.01 7.78 -5.41
C ASN A 328 -17.12 6.54 -5.25
N PHE A 329 -15.81 6.70 -5.37
CA PHE A 329 -14.84 5.62 -5.13
C PHE A 329 -14.88 5.10 -3.69
N MET A 330 -15.01 5.99 -2.71
CA MET A 330 -15.14 5.60 -1.30
C MET A 330 -16.51 4.94 -1.00
N ILE A 331 -17.60 5.44 -1.61
CA ILE A 331 -18.93 4.80 -1.52
C ILE A 331 -18.87 3.35 -2.00
N TRP A 332 -18.21 3.13 -3.14
CA TRP A 332 -18.05 1.78 -3.66
C TRP A 332 -17.26 0.89 -2.71
N HIS A 333 -16.08 1.31 -2.27
CA HIS A 333 -15.25 0.54 -1.33
C HIS A 333 -16.01 0.18 -0.04
N ARG A 334 -16.77 1.12 0.52
CA ARG A 334 -17.52 0.90 1.75
C ARG A 334 -18.74 0.04 1.55
N GLY A 335 -19.33 0.07 0.35
CA GLY A 335 -20.49 -0.75 -0.01
C GLY A 335 -20.16 -2.20 -0.38
N LEU A 336 -18.89 -2.58 -0.43
CA LEU A 336 -18.49 -3.95 -0.78
C LEU A 336 -18.92 -4.94 0.28
N ALA A 337 -19.74 -5.92 -0.14
CA ALA A 337 -20.27 -6.96 0.74
C ALA A 337 -19.18 -7.96 1.15
N VAL A 338 -19.37 -8.59 2.30
CA VAL A 338 -18.62 -9.78 2.70
C VAL A 338 -19.23 -10.99 1.99
N PRO A 339 -18.44 -11.88 1.38
CA PRO A 339 -18.95 -13.13 0.84
C PRO A 339 -19.66 -13.94 1.93
N ALA A 340 -20.90 -14.31 1.67
CA ALA A 340 -21.68 -15.11 2.63
C ALA A 340 -21.04 -16.50 2.84
N ALA A 341 -21.02 -16.96 4.07
CA ALA A 341 -20.59 -18.32 4.39
C ALA A 341 -21.56 -19.33 3.74
N ARG A 342 -21.02 -20.33 3.08
CA ARG A 342 -21.80 -21.35 2.37
C ARG A 342 -22.01 -22.58 3.25
N ASN A 343 -23.10 -23.29 3.01
CA ASN A 343 -23.41 -24.57 3.65
C ASN A 343 -23.44 -24.52 5.19
N THR A 344 -23.83 -23.39 5.78
CA THR A 344 -23.78 -23.15 7.24
C THR A 344 -24.65 -24.09 8.06
N THR A 345 -25.65 -24.72 7.44
CA THR A 345 -26.58 -25.68 8.07
C THR A 345 -26.02 -27.09 8.14
N THR A 346 -24.99 -27.43 7.37
CA THR A 346 -24.43 -28.78 7.31
C THR A 346 -23.67 -29.16 8.58
N ASN A 347 -23.68 -30.45 8.92
CA ASN A 347 -22.89 -30.97 10.05
C ASN A 347 -21.40 -30.71 9.88
N ARG A 348 -20.88 -30.82 8.64
CA ARG A 348 -19.47 -30.53 8.33
C ARG A 348 -19.07 -29.10 8.69
N PHE A 349 -19.93 -28.12 8.32
CA PHE A 349 -19.69 -26.71 8.67
C PHE A 349 -19.69 -26.51 10.18
N LYS A 350 -20.68 -27.04 10.87
CA LYS A 350 -20.82 -26.93 12.34
C LYS A 350 -19.63 -27.57 13.08
N GLN A 351 -19.20 -28.73 12.63
CA GLN A 351 -18.00 -29.39 13.17
C GLN A 351 -16.73 -28.59 12.90
N GLY A 352 -16.56 -28.04 11.67
CA GLY A 352 -15.44 -27.17 11.34
C GLY A 352 -15.38 -25.93 12.22
N MET A 353 -16.52 -25.27 12.46
CA MET A 353 -16.59 -24.12 13.38
C MET A 353 -16.28 -24.47 14.82
N LYS A 354 -16.66 -25.67 15.27
CA LYS A 354 -16.32 -26.19 16.60
C LYS A 354 -14.81 -26.41 16.69
N LEU A 355 -14.22 -27.13 15.74
CA LEU A 355 -12.80 -27.40 15.68
C LEU A 355 -11.98 -26.09 15.61
N PHE A 356 -12.38 -25.13 14.77
CA PHE A 356 -11.74 -23.82 14.67
C PHE A 356 -11.56 -23.12 16.02
N LYS A 357 -12.54 -23.27 16.92
CA LYS A 357 -12.46 -22.74 18.29
C LYS A 357 -11.59 -23.63 19.18
N GLU A 358 -11.78 -24.96 19.13
CA GLU A 358 -11.13 -25.92 20.02
C GLU A 358 -9.60 -26.01 19.80
N ILE A 359 -9.15 -25.98 18.54
CA ILE A 359 -7.71 -26.00 18.21
C ILE A 359 -7.03 -24.63 18.31
N GLY A 360 -7.77 -23.58 18.71
CA GLY A 360 -7.19 -22.29 19.05
C GLY A 360 -7.11 -21.27 17.92
N CYS A 361 -7.62 -21.57 16.70
CA CYS A 361 -7.63 -20.59 15.60
C CYS A 361 -8.38 -19.30 15.97
N ALA A 362 -9.47 -19.44 16.75
CA ALA A 362 -10.28 -18.30 17.22
C ALA A 362 -9.55 -17.39 18.22
N ASN A 363 -8.37 -17.78 18.72
CA ASN A 363 -7.57 -16.94 19.59
C ASN A 363 -6.94 -15.75 18.84
N CYS A 364 -6.69 -15.91 17.52
CA CYS A 364 -6.20 -14.84 16.65
C CYS A 364 -7.25 -14.42 15.62
N HIS A 365 -8.02 -15.37 15.11
CA HIS A 365 -9.05 -15.13 14.08
C HIS A 365 -10.43 -15.00 14.72
N ARG A 366 -10.81 -13.79 15.10
CA ARG A 366 -12.13 -13.55 15.71
C ARG A 366 -13.27 -13.84 14.72
N PRO A 367 -14.19 -14.76 15.06
CA PRO A 367 -15.21 -15.22 14.11
C PRO A 367 -16.28 -14.19 13.75
N SER A 368 -16.48 -13.19 14.61
CA SER A 368 -17.50 -12.17 14.42
C SER A 368 -17.10 -10.85 15.09
N TRP A 369 -17.58 -9.75 14.51
CA TRP A 369 -17.45 -8.41 15.05
C TRP A 369 -18.81 -7.73 15.09
N THR A 370 -19.00 -6.84 16.05
CA THR A 370 -20.14 -5.94 16.06
C THR A 370 -19.68 -4.61 15.51
N THR A 371 -20.34 -4.15 14.46
CA THR A 371 -20.11 -2.82 13.90
C THR A 371 -20.81 -1.77 14.75
N GLY A 372 -20.20 -0.61 14.85
CA GLY A 372 -20.80 0.61 15.42
C GLY A 372 -21.13 1.62 14.33
N ASP A 373 -21.44 2.83 14.77
CA ASP A 373 -21.59 3.96 13.85
C ASP A 373 -20.26 4.27 13.15
N ASP A 374 -20.34 4.67 11.90
CA ASP A 374 -19.18 5.13 11.15
C ASP A 374 -18.79 6.55 11.62
N ASN A 375 -17.82 6.61 12.52
CA ASN A 375 -17.29 7.86 13.06
C ASN A 375 -16.05 8.36 12.31
N ILE A 376 -15.66 7.70 11.21
CA ILE A 376 -14.48 8.07 10.46
C ILE A 376 -14.84 9.22 9.53
N GLN A 377 -14.23 10.37 9.78
CA GLN A 377 -14.43 11.58 9.00
C GLN A 377 -13.30 11.77 8.00
N ASP A 378 -13.67 12.22 6.81
CA ASP A 378 -12.71 12.81 5.89
C ASP A 378 -12.40 14.25 6.33
N PRO A 379 -11.12 14.60 6.59
CA PRO A 379 -10.73 15.94 7.01
C PRO A 379 -11.02 17.02 5.97
N ASN A 380 -11.23 16.66 4.71
CA ASN A 380 -11.63 17.59 3.65
C ASN A 380 -13.17 17.82 3.61
N GLY A 381 -13.91 17.19 4.50
CA GLY A 381 -15.36 17.35 4.60
C GLY A 381 -16.16 16.73 3.47
N ILE A 382 -15.55 15.85 2.64
CA ILE A 382 -16.23 15.12 1.56
C ILE A 382 -17.21 14.09 2.15
N PHE A 383 -16.80 13.44 3.24
CA PHE A 383 -17.63 12.54 4.03
C PHE A 383 -17.92 13.14 5.39
N LYS A 384 -19.15 13.04 5.82
CA LYS A 384 -19.58 13.32 7.19
C LYS A 384 -19.93 12.03 7.90
N ASN A 385 -20.02 12.07 9.22
CA ASN A 385 -20.57 10.96 9.98
C ASN A 385 -21.91 10.53 9.41
N ASN A 386 -22.09 9.23 9.25
CA ASN A 386 -23.33 8.61 8.75
C ASN A 386 -23.73 8.97 7.29
N ASP A 387 -22.83 9.57 6.50
CA ASP A 387 -23.06 9.78 5.05
C ASP A 387 -22.91 8.48 4.23
N MET A 388 -22.42 7.42 4.88
CA MET A 388 -22.16 6.14 4.22
C MET A 388 -23.19 5.10 4.63
N PRO A 389 -23.65 4.28 3.70
CA PRO A 389 -24.60 3.20 4.01
C PRO A 389 -24.01 2.16 4.94
#